data_f235dd654537c4e11b081773883e73ff
#
_entry.id   f235dd654537c4e11b081773883e73ff
#
_cell.length_a   1.000
_cell.length_b   1.000
_cell.length_c   1.000
_cell.angle_alpha   90.00
_cell.angle_beta   90.00
_cell.angle_gamma   90.00
#
_symmetry.space_group_name_H-M   'P 1'
#
loop_
_entity.id
_entity.type
_entity.pdbx_description
1 polymer ?
#
loop_
_entity_poly.entity_id
_entity_poly.type
_entity_poly.pdbx_seq_one_letter_code
_entity_poly.pdbx_strand_id
1 'polypeptide(L)'
;MAAFVLATANEHKAGEIRQVLEPYGIELLARPSEVGDVDETEDTLEGNALLKARALTESTGLPAIADDTGLFIDALDGRPGVYSARYAGERATFADNVAKALRELEGVDDAQRTARFRSVIAVTFPDNTSWWVDGILEGTMLHAPVGDGGFGYDVIFAPLHLNGTSLAQLAPDEKNAISHRGRALRAFAEKIVAA
;
A
#
# COMPACT_ATOMS: atom_id res chain seq x y z
N MET A 1 4.41 -24.96 5.51
CA MET A 1 4.12 -23.69 4.82
C MET A 1 3.46 -22.77 5.83
N ALA A 2 3.89 -21.52 5.93
CA ALA A 2 3.25 -20.55 6.80
C ALA A 2 1.98 -20.03 6.12
N ALA A 3 0.84 -20.09 6.82
CA ALA A 3 -0.44 -19.60 6.32
C ALA A 3 -0.87 -18.37 7.12
N PHE A 4 -1.37 -17.34 6.43
CA PHE A 4 -1.80 -16.07 7.03
C PHE A 4 -3.15 -15.65 6.49
N VAL A 5 -4.02 -15.14 7.34
CA VAL A 5 -5.26 -14.47 6.90
C VAL A 5 -4.90 -13.10 6.36
N LEU A 6 -5.37 -12.77 5.17
CA LEU A 6 -5.11 -11.46 4.53
C LEU A 6 -6.19 -10.45 4.92
N ALA A 7 -5.80 -9.41 5.67
CA ALA A 7 -6.71 -8.41 6.24
C ALA A 7 -7.05 -7.25 5.29
N THR A 8 -7.14 -7.46 3.98
CA THR A 8 -7.55 -6.41 3.04
C THR A 8 -8.83 -6.77 2.31
N ALA A 9 -9.74 -5.81 2.19
CA ALA A 9 -10.94 -5.89 1.33
C ALA A 9 -10.66 -5.32 -0.09
N ASN A 10 -9.49 -4.71 -0.30
CA ASN A 10 -9.11 -4.15 -1.59
C ASN A 10 -8.54 -5.23 -2.50
N GLU A 11 -9.30 -5.64 -3.52
CA GLU A 11 -8.93 -6.71 -4.45
C GLU A 11 -7.65 -6.40 -5.25
N HIS A 12 -7.37 -5.13 -5.57
CA HIS A 12 -6.13 -4.74 -6.24
C HIS A 12 -4.92 -5.01 -5.33
N LYS A 13 -5.00 -4.62 -4.06
CA LYS A 13 -3.97 -4.92 -3.07
C LYS A 13 -3.81 -6.43 -2.87
N ALA A 14 -4.93 -7.14 -2.73
CA ALA A 14 -4.93 -8.60 -2.54
C ALA A 14 -4.24 -9.32 -3.71
N GLY A 15 -4.48 -8.88 -4.95
CA GLY A 15 -3.83 -9.41 -6.15
C GLY A 15 -2.32 -9.24 -6.12
N GLU A 16 -1.84 -8.02 -5.86
CA GLU A 16 -0.41 -7.73 -5.76
C GLU A 16 0.27 -8.52 -4.64
N ILE A 17 -0.38 -8.61 -3.46
CA ILE A 17 0.15 -9.35 -2.30
C ILE A 17 0.30 -10.84 -2.62
N ARG A 18 -0.71 -11.46 -3.23
CA ARG A 18 -0.65 -12.87 -3.64
C ARG A 18 0.48 -13.11 -4.63
N GLN A 19 0.57 -12.30 -5.68
CA GLN A 19 1.57 -12.43 -6.73
C GLN A 19 3.00 -12.32 -6.20
N VAL A 20 3.26 -11.41 -5.26
CA VAL A 20 4.60 -11.22 -4.68
C VAL A 20 4.96 -12.33 -3.69
N LEU A 21 4.01 -12.86 -2.91
CA LEU A 21 4.27 -13.85 -1.87
C LEU A 21 4.23 -15.31 -2.36
N GLU A 22 3.57 -15.58 -3.48
CA GLU A 22 3.46 -16.93 -4.07
C GLU A 22 4.84 -17.62 -4.25
N PRO A 23 5.89 -16.97 -4.80
CA PRO A 23 7.20 -17.60 -4.97
C PRO A 23 7.89 -18.03 -3.67
N TYR A 24 7.49 -17.47 -2.53
CA TYR A 24 8.02 -17.78 -1.20
C TYR A 24 7.29 -18.94 -0.51
N GLY A 25 6.25 -19.51 -1.14
CA GLY A 25 5.45 -20.59 -0.57
C GLY A 25 4.63 -20.15 0.65
N ILE A 26 4.30 -18.87 0.76
CA ILE A 26 3.45 -18.30 1.80
C ILE A 26 1.99 -18.41 1.35
N GLU A 27 1.19 -19.15 2.11
CA GLU A 27 -0.23 -19.31 1.84
C GLU A 27 -1.04 -18.13 2.39
N LEU A 28 -1.92 -17.57 1.57
CA LEU A 28 -2.82 -16.50 1.96
C LEU A 28 -4.25 -16.98 2.00
N LEU A 29 -4.81 -17.05 3.21
CA LEU A 29 -6.20 -17.34 3.44
C LEU A 29 -7.06 -16.11 3.19
N ALA A 30 -8.24 -16.31 2.61
CA ALA A 30 -9.17 -15.21 2.39
C ALA A 30 -9.67 -14.65 3.73
N ARG A 31 -9.93 -13.35 3.77
CA ARG A 31 -10.61 -12.69 4.88
C ARG A 31 -12.01 -13.31 5.05
N PRO A 32 -12.41 -13.73 6.26
CA PRO A 32 -13.76 -14.18 6.52
C PRO A 32 -14.78 -13.06 6.25
N SER A 33 -15.90 -13.41 5.61
CA SER A 33 -16.92 -12.43 5.22
C SER A 33 -17.65 -11.77 6.39
N GLU A 34 -17.68 -12.44 7.54
CA GLU A 34 -18.27 -11.96 8.79
C GLU A 34 -17.43 -10.90 9.51
N VAL A 35 -16.17 -10.78 9.17
CA VAL A 35 -15.30 -9.72 9.72
C VAL A 35 -15.51 -8.45 8.91
N GLY A 36 -16.18 -7.48 9.50
CA GLY A 36 -16.41 -6.16 8.91
C GLY A 36 -15.13 -5.38 8.64
N ASP A 37 -15.24 -4.24 7.96
CA ASP A 37 -14.09 -3.36 7.78
C ASP A 37 -13.62 -2.81 9.13
N VAL A 38 -12.32 -2.74 9.29
CA VAL A 38 -11.67 -2.20 10.50
C VAL A 38 -11.46 -0.71 10.27
N ASP A 39 -12.00 0.11 11.16
CA ASP A 39 -11.81 1.55 11.12
C ASP A 39 -10.33 1.90 11.34
N GLU A 40 -9.77 2.67 10.44
CA GLU A 40 -8.40 3.15 10.52
C GLU A 40 -8.35 4.40 11.41
N THR A 41 -8.14 4.19 12.71
CA THR A 41 -8.18 5.24 13.74
C THR A 41 -6.79 5.76 14.15
N GLU A 42 -5.73 5.13 13.66
CA GLU A 42 -4.37 5.49 14.01
C GLU A 42 -3.80 6.57 13.07
N ASP A 43 -2.88 7.38 13.59
CA ASP A 43 -2.24 8.47 12.84
C ASP A 43 -1.03 7.99 12.01
N THR A 44 -0.73 6.69 12.02
CA THR A 44 0.42 6.09 11.31
C THR A 44 0.01 4.87 10.50
N LEU A 45 0.74 4.61 9.40
CA LEU A 45 0.55 3.40 8.60
C LEU A 45 0.78 2.13 9.42
N GLU A 46 1.80 2.15 10.30
CA GLU A 46 2.12 1.05 11.20
C GLU A 46 0.96 0.73 12.14
N GLY A 47 0.41 1.76 12.76
CA GLY A 47 -0.73 1.64 13.66
C GLY A 47 -1.94 1.04 12.96
N ASN A 48 -2.33 1.59 11.81
CA ASN A 48 -3.47 1.09 11.02
C ASN A 48 -3.24 -0.33 10.51
N ALA A 49 -2.03 -0.67 10.03
CA ALA A 49 -1.71 -2.01 9.59
C ALA A 49 -1.80 -3.02 10.75
N LEU A 50 -1.23 -2.69 11.92
CA LEU A 50 -1.31 -3.55 13.12
C LEU A 50 -2.75 -3.70 13.61
N LEU A 51 -3.54 -2.61 13.61
CA LEU A 51 -4.96 -2.63 14.00
C LEU A 51 -5.75 -3.62 13.12
N LYS A 52 -5.59 -3.54 11.79
CA LYS A 52 -6.23 -4.44 10.84
C LYS A 52 -5.80 -5.90 11.02
N ALA A 53 -4.50 -6.16 11.14
CA ALA A 53 -3.99 -7.51 11.32
C ALA A 53 -4.49 -8.13 12.64
N ARG A 54 -4.47 -7.35 13.75
CA ARG A 54 -4.91 -7.80 15.06
C ARG A 54 -6.39 -8.20 15.06
N ALA A 55 -7.27 -7.38 14.48
CA ALA A 55 -8.69 -7.68 14.39
C ALA A 55 -8.97 -9.03 13.70
N LEU A 56 -8.20 -9.35 12.64
CA LEU A 56 -8.32 -10.65 11.96
C LEU A 56 -7.74 -11.82 12.79
N THR A 57 -6.60 -11.61 13.46
CA THR A 57 -6.03 -12.64 14.35
C THR A 57 -6.98 -12.96 15.51
N GLU A 58 -7.57 -11.96 16.13
CA GLU A 58 -8.54 -12.12 17.22
C GLU A 58 -9.82 -12.84 16.76
N SER A 59 -10.31 -12.49 15.56
CA SER A 59 -11.52 -13.12 15.02
C SER A 59 -11.32 -14.56 14.55
N THR A 60 -10.15 -14.88 14.00
CA THR A 60 -9.91 -16.19 13.35
C THR A 60 -9.10 -17.16 14.19
N GLY A 61 -8.37 -16.68 15.19
CA GLY A 61 -7.38 -17.47 15.92
C GLY A 61 -6.15 -17.87 15.09
N LEU A 62 -5.97 -17.29 13.91
CA LEU A 62 -4.87 -17.58 12.99
C LEU A 62 -3.95 -16.35 12.85
N PRO A 63 -2.67 -16.54 12.46
CA PRO A 63 -1.83 -15.42 12.08
C PRO A 63 -2.45 -14.62 10.95
N ALA A 64 -2.39 -13.29 11.04
CA ALA A 64 -2.93 -12.41 10.01
C ALA A 64 -1.92 -11.36 9.58
N ILE A 65 -1.97 -10.99 8.29
CA ILE A 65 -1.19 -9.90 7.72
C ILE A 65 -2.11 -8.80 7.19
N ALA A 66 -1.66 -7.55 7.34
CA ALA A 66 -2.34 -6.38 6.81
C ALA A 66 -1.37 -5.47 6.09
N ASP A 67 -1.87 -4.81 5.04
CA ASP A 67 -1.18 -3.73 4.31
C ASP A 67 -1.83 -2.40 4.66
N ASP A 68 -1.01 -1.41 4.99
CA ASP A 68 -1.39 -0.01 4.95
C ASP A 68 -0.43 0.80 4.09
N THR A 69 -0.98 1.73 3.29
CA THR A 69 -0.20 2.44 2.26
C THR A 69 -0.58 3.89 2.19
N GLY A 70 0.43 4.75 2.14
CA GLY A 70 0.28 6.18 1.93
C GLY A 70 1.15 6.72 0.81
N LEU A 71 0.64 7.77 0.15
CA LEU A 71 1.37 8.66 -0.73
C LEU A 71 1.74 9.92 0.06
N PHE A 72 3.00 10.25 0.11
CA PHE A 72 3.52 11.43 0.80
C PHE A 72 4.11 12.38 -0.24
N ILE A 73 3.55 13.58 -0.36
CA ILE A 73 3.97 14.60 -1.35
C ILE A 73 4.63 15.74 -0.59
N ASP A 74 5.90 16.03 -0.90
CA ASP A 74 6.68 16.99 -0.13
C ASP A 74 6.13 18.42 -0.22
N ALA A 75 5.70 18.86 -1.40
CA ALA A 75 5.08 20.17 -1.60
C ALA A 75 3.73 20.35 -0.87
N LEU A 76 3.15 19.26 -0.39
CA LEU A 76 1.89 19.24 0.36
C LEU A 76 2.10 18.88 1.85
N ASP A 77 3.30 19.10 2.39
CA ASP A 77 3.66 18.75 3.77
C ASP A 77 3.38 17.29 4.12
N GLY A 78 3.62 16.39 3.18
CA GLY A 78 3.39 14.95 3.33
C GLY A 78 1.95 14.50 3.12
N ARG A 79 1.01 15.39 2.81
CA ARG A 79 -0.36 14.98 2.44
C ARG A 79 -0.39 14.29 1.08
N PRO A 80 -1.29 13.34 0.86
CA PRO A 80 -2.35 12.82 1.73
C PRO A 80 -1.90 11.91 2.87
N GLY A 81 -0.71 11.30 2.85
CA GLY A 81 -0.20 10.46 3.93
C GLY A 81 -1.11 9.27 4.23
N VAL A 82 -1.44 9.06 5.50
CA VAL A 82 -2.34 7.99 5.96
C VAL A 82 -3.77 8.12 5.42
N TYR A 83 -4.16 9.30 4.96
CA TYR A 83 -5.49 9.56 4.39
C TYR A 83 -5.56 9.33 2.88
N SER A 84 -4.58 8.65 2.28
CA SER A 84 -4.46 8.48 0.82
C SER A 84 -5.70 7.86 0.17
N ALA A 85 -6.34 6.90 0.82
CA ALA A 85 -7.54 6.25 0.29
C ALA A 85 -8.78 7.15 0.28
N ARG A 86 -8.86 8.12 1.21
CA ARG A 86 -9.99 9.02 1.43
C ARG A 86 -9.63 10.51 1.33
N TYR A 87 -8.62 10.83 0.55
CA TYR A 87 -8.06 12.19 0.45
C TYR A 87 -9.10 13.23 0.00
N ALA A 88 -9.95 12.89 -0.93
CA ALA A 88 -11.05 13.77 -1.39
C ALA A 88 -12.36 13.57 -0.61
N GLY A 89 -12.35 12.73 0.43
CA GLY A 89 -13.51 12.45 1.30
C GLY A 89 -13.76 10.94 1.44
N GLU A 90 -14.60 10.57 2.42
CA GLU A 90 -14.87 9.15 2.78
C GLU A 90 -15.45 8.30 1.63
N ARG A 91 -16.13 8.91 0.69
CA ARG A 91 -16.72 8.24 -0.48
C ARG A 91 -16.00 8.55 -1.79
N ALA A 92 -14.78 9.08 -1.71
CA ALA A 92 -14.02 9.46 -2.88
C ALA A 92 -13.60 8.25 -3.69
N THR A 93 -13.70 8.37 -5.00
CA THR A 93 -13.11 7.43 -5.94
C THR A 93 -11.61 7.67 -6.08
N PHE A 94 -10.88 6.73 -6.69
CA PHE A 94 -9.48 6.96 -7.04
C PHE A 94 -9.30 8.20 -7.92
N ALA A 95 -10.21 8.42 -8.87
CA ALA A 95 -10.18 9.59 -9.74
C ALA A 95 -10.37 10.91 -8.99
N ASP A 96 -11.24 10.94 -7.97
CA ASP A 96 -11.45 12.12 -7.12
C ASP A 96 -10.18 12.46 -6.31
N ASN A 97 -9.53 11.44 -5.76
CA ASN A 97 -8.29 11.60 -5.01
C ASN A 97 -7.15 12.12 -5.91
N VAL A 98 -7.01 11.56 -7.12
CA VAL A 98 -6.06 12.02 -8.14
C VAL A 98 -6.34 13.47 -8.54
N ALA A 99 -7.59 13.80 -8.84
CA ALA A 99 -7.99 15.15 -9.23
C ALA A 99 -7.72 16.18 -8.12
N LYS A 100 -7.93 15.81 -6.85
CA LYS A 100 -7.60 16.68 -5.72
C LYS A 100 -6.11 16.91 -5.60
N ALA A 101 -5.28 15.86 -5.68
CA ALA A 101 -3.83 15.96 -5.61
C ALA A 101 -3.28 16.87 -6.72
N LEU A 102 -3.76 16.70 -7.96
CA LEU A 102 -3.36 17.54 -9.08
C LEU A 102 -3.72 19.02 -8.89
N ARG A 103 -4.93 19.30 -8.41
CA ARG A 103 -5.35 20.69 -8.12
C ARG A 103 -4.48 21.33 -7.03
N GLU A 104 -4.15 20.61 -5.97
CA GLU A 104 -3.31 21.16 -4.90
C GLU A 104 -1.85 21.33 -5.32
N LEU A 105 -1.42 20.67 -6.39
CA LEU A 105 -0.12 20.80 -7.00
C LEU A 105 -0.08 21.83 -8.16
N GLU A 106 -1.18 22.54 -8.44
CA GLU A 106 -1.16 23.61 -9.44
C GLU A 106 -0.15 24.69 -9.08
N GLY A 107 0.69 25.07 -10.04
CA GLY A 107 1.74 26.09 -9.86
C GLY A 107 2.96 25.62 -9.07
N VAL A 108 3.01 24.36 -8.64
CA VAL A 108 4.22 23.79 -8.02
C VAL A 108 5.23 23.41 -9.10
N ASP A 109 6.45 23.92 -8.99
CA ASP A 109 7.55 23.63 -9.93
C ASP A 109 7.93 22.14 -9.91
N ASP A 110 8.39 21.62 -11.04
CA ASP A 110 8.76 20.21 -11.21
C ASP A 110 9.76 19.72 -10.15
N ALA A 111 10.75 20.55 -9.83
CA ALA A 111 11.75 20.23 -8.81
C ALA A 111 11.19 20.05 -7.39
N GLN A 112 9.99 20.58 -7.13
CA GLN A 112 9.32 20.53 -5.83
C GLN A 112 8.22 19.46 -5.78
N ARG A 113 7.95 18.77 -6.89
CA ARG A 113 6.90 17.74 -6.99
C ARG A 113 7.37 16.36 -6.51
N THR A 114 8.39 16.32 -5.65
CA THR A 114 8.90 15.09 -5.07
C THR A 114 7.87 14.44 -4.15
N ALA A 115 7.80 13.13 -4.22
CA ALA A 115 6.85 12.34 -3.45
C ALA A 115 7.38 10.93 -3.20
N ARG A 116 6.81 10.23 -2.24
CA ARG A 116 7.07 8.81 -2.01
C ARG A 116 5.79 8.04 -1.72
N PHE A 117 5.73 6.83 -2.24
CA PHE A 117 4.83 5.83 -1.73
C PHE A 117 5.51 5.06 -0.60
N ARG A 118 4.78 4.76 0.45
CA ARG A 118 5.22 3.88 1.52
C ARG A 118 4.12 2.86 1.83
N SER A 119 4.47 1.57 1.85
CA SER A 119 3.61 0.51 2.36
C SER A 119 4.22 -0.08 3.63
N VAL A 120 3.37 -0.35 4.59
CA VAL A 120 3.69 -1.12 5.80
C VAL A 120 2.96 -2.46 5.71
N ILE A 121 3.68 -3.55 5.88
CA ILE A 121 3.11 -4.89 6.06
C ILE A 121 3.29 -5.28 7.52
N ALA A 122 2.18 -5.37 8.24
CA ALA A 122 2.14 -5.81 9.62
C ALA A 122 1.66 -7.26 9.71
N VAL A 123 2.18 -7.98 10.70
CA VAL A 123 1.72 -9.32 11.06
C VAL A 123 1.42 -9.39 12.55
N THR A 124 0.37 -10.13 12.88
CA THR A 124 0.01 -10.47 14.26
C THR A 124 -0.20 -11.97 14.38
N PHE A 125 0.16 -12.52 15.54
CA PHE A 125 0.05 -13.95 15.84
C PHE A 125 -0.90 -14.18 17.02
N PRO A 126 -1.48 -15.41 17.15
CA PRO A 126 -2.40 -15.72 18.25
C PRO A 126 -1.80 -15.62 19.66
N ASP A 127 -0.48 -15.65 19.79
CA ASP A 127 0.24 -15.44 21.05
C ASP A 127 0.45 -13.95 21.40
N ASN A 128 -0.18 -13.03 20.68
CA ASN A 128 -0.06 -11.58 20.76
C ASN A 128 1.31 -11.02 20.32
N THR A 129 2.21 -11.83 19.77
CA THR A 129 3.40 -11.28 19.12
C THR A 129 3.01 -10.56 17.82
N SER A 130 3.70 -9.48 17.54
CA SER A 130 3.46 -8.70 16.32
C SER A 130 4.71 -7.95 15.90
N TRP A 131 4.84 -7.71 14.61
CA TRP A 131 5.89 -6.87 14.04
C TRP A 131 5.44 -6.36 12.67
N TRP A 132 6.20 -5.42 12.13
CA TRP A 132 5.97 -4.89 10.79
C TRP A 132 7.28 -4.68 10.04
N VAL A 133 7.16 -4.55 8.74
CA VAL A 133 8.20 -4.11 7.80
C VAL A 133 7.61 -3.09 6.87
N ASP A 134 8.45 -2.29 6.23
CA ASP A 134 7.98 -1.33 5.24
C ASP A 134 8.79 -1.38 3.94
N GLY A 135 8.25 -0.74 2.93
CA GLY A 135 8.90 -0.47 1.67
C GLY A 135 8.54 0.91 1.16
N ILE A 136 9.54 1.61 0.64
CA ILE A 136 9.42 2.98 0.14
C ILE A 136 9.81 3.00 -1.34
N LEU A 137 9.06 3.75 -2.13
CA LEU A 137 9.39 4.08 -3.51
C LEU A 137 9.39 5.58 -3.69
N GLU A 138 10.56 6.16 -3.91
CA GLU A 138 10.72 7.59 -4.20
C GLU A 138 10.36 7.89 -5.65
N GLY A 139 9.72 9.03 -5.88
CA GLY A 139 9.26 9.45 -7.19
C GLY A 139 8.91 10.93 -7.26
N THR A 140 8.24 11.28 -8.34
CA THR A 140 7.71 12.63 -8.58
C THR A 140 6.25 12.55 -9.03
N MET A 141 5.50 13.62 -8.74
CA MET A 141 4.11 13.75 -9.17
C MET A 141 4.05 14.36 -10.56
N LEU A 142 3.39 13.66 -11.49
CA LEU A 142 3.13 14.13 -12.84
C LEU A 142 2.08 15.26 -12.86
N HIS A 143 2.01 16.01 -13.96
CA HIS A 143 1.02 17.08 -14.15
C HIS A 143 -0.35 16.59 -14.61
N ALA A 144 -0.41 15.39 -15.17
CA ALA A 144 -1.63 14.75 -15.66
C ALA A 144 -1.54 13.23 -15.52
N PRO A 145 -2.67 12.51 -15.52
CA PRO A 145 -2.68 11.06 -15.55
C PRO A 145 -2.05 10.51 -16.83
N VAL A 146 -1.17 9.51 -16.71
CA VAL A 146 -0.50 8.80 -17.80
C VAL A 146 -0.57 7.30 -17.53
N GLY A 147 -1.02 6.53 -18.53
CA GLY A 147 -1.24 5.08 -18.42
C GLY A 147 -2.62 4.74 -17.86
N ASP A 148 -2.95 3.47 -17.90
CA ASP A 148 -4.25 2.91 -17.53
C ASP A 148 -4.15 1.66 -16.63
N GLY A 149 -2.92 1.24 -16.33
CA GLY A 149 -2.63 0.14 -15.40
C GLY A 149 -2.64 0.56 -13.94
N GLY A 150 -2.46 -0.41 -13.06
CA GLY A 150 -2.40 -0.19 -11.63
C GLY A 150 -3.71 0.32 -11.02
N PHE A 151 -3.61 1.12 -9.96
CA PHE A 151 -4.75 1.75 -9.28
C PHE A 151 -4.33 2.97 -8.44
N GLY A 152 -5.31 3.74 -8.00
CA GLY A 152 -5.07 4.91 -7.15
C GLY A 152 -4.24 5.98 -7.84
N TYR A 153 -3.16 6.38 -7.20
CA TYR A 153 -2.28 7.45 -7.71
C TYR A 153 -1.22 6.97 -8.70
N ASP A 154 -1.20 5.70 -9.09
CA ASP A 154 -0.20 5.14 -10.02
C ASP A 154 -0.13 5.92 -11.34
N VAL A 155 -1.27 6.44 -11.79
CA VAL A 155 -1.38 7.23 -13.04
C VAL A 155 -0.68 8.59 -12.99
N ILE A 156 -0.39 9.13 -11.79
CA ILE A 156 0.26 10.43 -11.61
C ILE A 156 1.59 10.35 -10.83
N PHE A 157 2.07 9.15 -10.54
CA PHE A 157 3.33 8.94 -9.82
C PHE A 157 4.37 8.28 -10.71
N ALA A 158 5.50 8.96 -10.90
CA ALA A 158 6.64 8.47 -11.67
C ALA A 158 7.82 8.16 -10.73
N PRO A 159 8.28 6.89 -10.63
CA PRO A 159 9.49 6.54 -9.89
C PRO A 159 10.71 7.30 -10.41
N LEU A 160 11.60 7.77 -9.53
CA LEU A 160 12.77 8.58 -9.88
C LEU A 160 13.65 7.94 -10.97
N HIS A 161 13.79 6.61 -10.95
CA HIS A 161 14.65 5.88 -11.88
C HIS A 161 14.00 5.57 -13.25
N LEU A 162 12.74 5.95 -13.45
CA LEU A 162 12.00 5.68 -14.70
C LEU A 162 11.78 6.93 -15.58
N ASN A 163 12.48 8.02 -15.30
CA ASN A 163 12.51 9.21 -16.16
C ASN A 163 11.12 9.69 -16.62
N GLY A 164 10.16 9.79 -15.70
CA GLY A 164 8.81 10.28 -15.98
C GLY A 164 7.80 9.23 -16.44
N THR A 165 8.18 7.95 -16.53
CA THR A 165 7.22 6.86 -16.77
C THR A 165 6.41 6.63 -15.48
N SER A 166 5.08 6.68 -15.58
CA SER A 166 4.20 6.44 -14.43
C SER A 166 4.17 4.96 -14.04
N LEU A 167 3.80 4.66 -12.78
CA LEU A 167 3.55 3.27 -12.37
C LEU A 167 2.43 2.61 -13.17
N ALA A 168 1.46 3.37 -13.65
CA ALA A 168 0.34 2.87 -14.45
C ALA A 168 0.73 2.47 -15.89
N GLN A 169 1.95 2.77 -16.33
CA GLN A 169 2.47 2.34 -17.63
C GLN A 169 3.23 1.02 -17.56
N LEU A 170 3.49 0.51 -16.37
CA LEU A 170 4.24 -0.73 -16.17
C LEU A 170 3.30 -1.94 -16.21
N ALA A 171 3.82 -3.07 -16.71
CA ALA A 171 3.17 -4.35 -16.51
C ALA A 171 3.11 -4.71 -15.01
N PRO A 172 2.13 -5.52 -14.56
CA PRO A 172 1.99 -5.88 -13.14
C PRO A 172 3.27 -6.42 -12.50
N ASP A 173 3.99 -7.29 -13.19
CA ASP A 173 5.24 -7.88 -12.70
C ASP A 173 6.36 -6.84 -12.57
N GLU A 174 6.47 -5.94 -13.55
CA GLU A 174 7.44 -4.83 -13.51
C GLU A 174 7.15 -3.89 -12.34
N LYS A 175 5.88 -3.53 -12.15
CA LYS A 175 5.45 -2.72 -11.01
C LYS A 175 5.75 -3.43 -9.69
N ASN A 176 5.40 -4.71 -9.53
CA ASN A 176 5.66 -5.47 -8.30
C ASN A 176 7.14 -5.60 -7.98
N ALA A 177 8.01 -5.68 -9.00
CA ALA A 177 9.46 -5.74 -8.81
C ALA A 177 10.03 -4.50 -8.13
N ILE A 178 9.50 -3.31 -8.39
CA ILE A 178 10.05 -2.03 -7.93
C ILE A 178 9.22 -1.32 -6.87
N SER A 179 7.92 -1.63 -6.76
CA SER A 179 6.96 -0.86 -5.95
C SER A 179 7.28 -0.92 -4.46
N HIS A 180 6.77 0.09 -3.75
CA HIS A 180 6.77 0.17 -2.28
C HIS A 180 6.21 -1.10 -1.64
N ARG A 181 5.02 -1.56 -2.10
CA ARG A 181 4.40 -2.80 -1.62
C ARG A 181 5.24 -4.03 -1.94
N GLY A 182 5.74 -4.14 -3.16
CA GLY A 182 6.63 -5.24 -3.54
C GLY A 182 7.88 -5.32 -2.68
N ARG A 183 8.47 -4.18 -2.31
CA ARG A 183 9.63 -4.11 -1.38
C ARG A 183 9.25 -4.56 0.02
N ALA A 184 8.15 -4.04 0.57
CA ALA A 184 7.66 -4.41 1.90
C ALA A 184 7.34 -5.92 1.99
N LEU A 185 6.67 -6.47 0.96
CA LEU A 185 6.32 -7.89 0.91
C LEU A 185 7.53 -8.81 0.80
N ARG A 186 8.55 -8.43 0.04
CA ARG A 186 9.81 -9.21 0.00
C ARG A 186 10.51 -9.19 1.35
N ALA A 187 10.60 -8.03 2.01
CA ALA A 187 11.16 -7.93 3.36
C ALA A 187 10.36 -8.77 4.39
N PHE A 188 9.04 -8.80 4.26
CA PHE A 188 8.17 -9.67 5.05
C PHE A 188 8.49 -11.15 4.79
N ALA A 189 8.52 -11.57 3.53
CA ALA A 189 8.77 -12.95 3.15
C ALA A 189 10.14 -13.46 3.64
N GLU A 190 11.19 -12.65 3.45
CA GLU A 190 12.54 -12.97 3.93
C GLU A 190 12.56 -13.19 5.44
N LYS A 191 11.84 -12.37 6.20
CA LYS A 191 11.77 -12.49 7.66
C LYS A 191 10.99 -13.74 8.10
N ILE A 192 9.92 -14.12 7.37
CA ILE A 192 9.16 -15.35 7.63
C ILE A 192 9.95 -16.61 7.29
N VAL A 193 10.69 -16.61 6.19
CA VAL A 193 11.46 -17.78 5.75
C VAL A 193 12.69 -18.00 6.63
N ALA A 194 13.24 -16.94 7.24
CA ALA A 194 14.40 -17.01 8.14
C ALA A 194 14.05 -17.41 9.58
N ALA A 195 12.77 -17.44 9.97
CA ALA A 195 12.29 -17.76 11.33
C ALA A 195 12.01 -19.25 11.50
#